data_0187ee71e029e993703f27e444aabd76
#
_entry.id   0187ee71e029e993703f27e444aabd76
#
_cell.length_a   1.000
_cell.length_b   1.000
_cell.length_c   1.000
_cell.angle_alpha   90.00
_cell.angle_beta   90.00
_cell.angle_gamma   90.00
#
_symmetry.space_group_name_H-M   'P 1'
#
loop_
_entity.id
_entity.type
_entity.pdbx_description
1 polymer ?
#
loop_
_entity_poly.entity_id
_entity_poly.type
_entity_poly.pdbx_seq_one_letter_code
_entity_poly.pdbx_strand_id
1 'polypeptide(L)'
;MEKTETTIFVDWENLLTDLRAIQKNPKTDKRFKEPDSSFNNPEQLLVLIRSFLEPEEELKRIYFYASEPFTEVEPRIKGNKNKELEKYKDKNPKDYEKRVNKSGIIQAFNHEIAQQNQVKLRVGRVMLEFEFEDKEVYNGLEAKIPIPHLKLRQKQIDALLAHDITKLYCTKQGECILLFSKDTNFVPVLEAAWEKGFEVFIANIQEGPNLVPPDLRKSCDVRERSVAEILAKLPKVTTTSNTPKKENSNEPFNNPFKDLHKKN
;
A
#
# COMPACT_ATOMS: atom_id res chain seq x y z
N MET A 1 -7.71 -34.14 8.18
CA MET A 1 -8.58 -33.43 7.23
C MET A 1 -7.65 -32.60 6.35
N GLU A 2 -7.88 -32.61 5.05
CA GLU A 2 -7.16 -31.76 4.11
C GLU A 2 -7.54 -30.31 4.39
N LYS A 3 -6.59 -29.40 4.39
CA LYS A 3 -6.85 -27.99 4.67
C LYS A 3 -7.23 -27.27 3.40
N THR A 4 -8.14 -26.30 3.51
CA THR A 4 -8.53 -25.41 2.42
C THR A 4 -7.38 -24.50 2.01
N GLU A 5 -6.96 -24.56 0.75
CA GLU A 5 -5.89 -23.67 0.23
C GLU A 5 -6.41 -22.25 0.01
N THR A 6 -5.94 -21.32 0.83
CA THR A 6 -6.36 -19.90 0.77
C THR A 6 -5.29 -19.03 0.11
N THR A 7 -5.72 -18.27 -0.89
CA THR A 7 -4.91 -17.22 -1.52
C THR A 7 -5.39 -15.84 -1.07
N ILE A 8 -4.45 -15.03 -0.57
CA ILE A 8 -4.73 -13.68 -0.05
C ILE A 8 -4.32 -12.63 -1.07
N PHE A 9 -5.21 -11.66 -1.31
CA PHE A 9 -4.98 -10.50 -2.17
C PHE A 9 -5.04 -9.24 -1.33
N VAL A 10 -3.97 -8.44 -1.35
CA VAL A 10 -3.84 -7.24 -0.50
C VAL A 10 -3.68 -6.01 -1.36
N ASP A 11 -4.72 -5.19 -1.43
CA ASP A 11 -4.62 -3.81 -1.91
C ASP A 11 -4.04 -2.95 -0.78
N TRP A 12 -2.74 -2.66 -0.88
CA TRP A 12 -2.01 -2.01 0.20
C TRP A 12 -2.52 -0.61 0.54
N GLU A 13 -2.86 0.19 -0.44
CA GLU A 13 -3.34 1.55 -0.18
C GLU A 13 -4.70 1.54 0.52
N ASN A 14 -5.58 0.59 0.16
CA ASN A 14 -6.87 0.42 0.79
C ASN A 14 -6.71 -0.04 2.25
N LEU A 15 -5.92 -1.10 2.50
CA LEU A 15 -5.62 -1.59 3.84
C LEU A 15 -4.91 -0.54 4.71
N LEU A 16 -3.90 0.15 4.16
CA LEU A 16 -3.15 1.19 4.87
C LEU A 16 -4.03 2.35 5.32
N THR A 17 -5.04 2.69 4.52
CA THR A 17 -6.01 3.73 4.87
C THR A 17 -6.80 3.34 6.13
N ASP A 18 -7.30 2.11 6.21
CA ASP A 18 -7.99 1.60 7.39
C ASP A 18 -7.05 1.53 8.60
N LEU A 19 -5.86 0.97 8.43
CA LEU A 19 -4.87 0.84 9.53
C LEU A 19 -4.51 2.20 10.12
N ARG A 20 -4.23 3.20 9.28
CA ARG A 20 -3.92 4.57 9.75
C ARG A 20 -5.08 5.21 10.49
N ALA A 21 -6.31 4.99 10.05
CA ALA A 21 -7.47 5.52 10.72
C ALA A 21 -7.70 4.85 12.08
N ILE A 22 -7.54 3.53 12.16
CA ILE A 22 -7.60 2.79 13.42
C ILE A 22 -6.53 3.28 14.40
N GLN A 23 -5.27 3.42 13.96
CA GLN A 23 -4.17 3.90 14.80
C GLN A 23 -4.37 5.32 15.32
N LYS A 24 -5.03 6.19 14.53
CA LYS A 24 -5.35 7.57 14.96
C LYS A 24 -6.54 7.65 15.90
N ASN A 25 -7.40 6.63 15.97
CA ASN A 25 -8.58 6.64 16.82
C ASN A 25 -8.15 6.58 18.31
N PRO A 26 -8.56 7.55 19.17
CA PRO A 26 -8.20 7.58 20.57
C PRO A 26 -8.62 6.33 21.35
N LYS A 27 -9.73 5.69 20.95
CA LYS A 27 -10.30 4.52 21.61
C LYS A 27 -9.58 3.20 21.27
N THR A 28 -8.72 3.19 20.23
CA THR A 28 -7.97 1.98 19.87
C THR A 28 -6.94 1.63 20.93
N ASP A 29 -6.78 0.34 21.21
CA ASP A 29 -5.77 -0.20 22.13
C ASP A 29 -4.38 0.37 21.78
N LYS A 30 -3.66 0.84 22.81
CA LYS A 30 -2.34 1.46 22.64
C LYS A 30 -1.34 0.54 21.97
N ARG A 31 -1.43 -0.77 22.20
CA ARG A 31 -0.57 -1.78 21.60
C ARG A 31 -0.72 -1.88 20.07
N PHE A 32 -1.85 -1.42 19.52
CA PHE A 32 -2.08 -1.35 18.07
C PHE A 32 -1.55 -0.05 17.45
N LYS A 33 -1.06 0.88 18.27
CA LYS A 33 -0.55 2.19 17.84
C LYS A 33 0.97 2.18 17.75
N GLU A 34 1.51 3.09 16.96
CA GLU A 34 2.95 3.34 17.00
C GLU A 34 3.37 3.91 18.36
N PRO A 35 4.55 3.55 18.91
CA PRO A 35 5.57 2.72 18.25
C PRO A 35 5.39 1.20 18.43
N ASP A 36 4.42 0.74 19.24
CA ASP A 36 4.27 -0.66 19.62
C ASP A 36 3.90 -1.55 18.42
N SER A 37 3.08 -1.01 17.49
CA SER A 37 2.72 -1.68 16.24
C SER A 37 3.01 -0.77 15.06
N SER A 38 3.97 -1.15 14.23
CA SER A 38 4.30 -0.46 12.98
C SER A 38 3.99 -1.34 11.78
N PHE A 39 2.95 -0.99 11.04
CA PHE A 39 2.57 -1.70 9.82
C PHE A 39 3.42 -1.28 8.59
N ASN A 40 4.38 -0.37 8.77
CA ASN A 40 5.48 -0.19 7.85
C ASN A 40 6.58 -1.26 8.04
N ASN A 41 6.48 -2.09 9.08
CA ASN A 41 7.29 -3.29 9.25
C ASN A 41 6.58 -4.48 8.57
N PRO A 42 7.19 -5.10 7.54
CA PRO A 42 6.58 -6.20 6.80
C PRO A 42 6.22 -7.41 7.65
N GLU A 43 7.02 -7.75 8.66
CA GLU A 43 6.77 -8.90 9.52
C GLU A 43 5.48 -8.72 10.33
N GLN A 44 5.32 -7.56 10.99
CA GLN A 44 4.11 -7.25 11.75
C GLN A 44 2.88 -7.17 10.84
N LEU A 45 3.01 -6.55 9.68
CA LEU A 45 1.95 -6.48 8.68
C LEU A 45 1.51 -7.87 8.22
N LEU A 46 2.45 -8.76 7.93
CA LEU A 46 2.11 -10.11 7.48
C LEU A 46 1.51 -10.98 8.59
N VAL A 47 1.88 -10.77 9.86
CA VAL A 47 1.19 -11.40 10.99
C VAL A 47 -0.26 -10.93 11.05
N LEU A 48 -0.52 -9.62 10.89
CA LEU A 48 -1.87 -9.09 10.80
C LEU A 48 -2.65 -9.74 9.65
N ILE A 49 -2.09 -9.76 8.44
CA ILE A 49 -2.75 -10.34 7.26
C ILE A 49 -3.05 -11.83 7.48
N ARG A 50 -2.09 -12.60 7.97
CA ARG A 50 -2.25 -14.04 8.28
C ARG A 50 -3.20 -14.29 9.45
N SER A 51 -3.45 -13.30 10.31
CA SER A 51 -4.39 -13.44 11.43
C SER A 51 -5.83 -13.67 10.97
N PHE A 52 -6.13 -13.40 9.72
CA PHE A 52 -7.44 -13.62 9.10
C PHE A 52 -7.66 -15.05 8.61
N LEU A 53 -6.61 -15.88 8.56
CA LEU A 53 -6.79 -17.31 8.24
C LEU A 53 -7.48 -18.03 9.38
N GLU A 54 -8.36 -18.97 9.00
CA GLU A 54 -9.00 -19.89 9.94
C GLU A 54 -8.09 -21.11 10.21
N PRO A 55 -8.32 -21.87 11.30
CA PRO A 55 -7.49 -23.02 11.66
C PRO A 55 -7.47 -24.13 10.58
N GLU A 56 -8.55 -24.24 9.82
CA GLU A 56 -8.77 -25.24 8.76
C GLU A 56 -8.16 -24.79 7.42
N GLU A 57 -7.63 -23.58 7.35
CA GLU A 57 -7.03 -23.02 6.15
C GLU A 57 -5.51 -23.15 6.14
N GLU A 58 -4.97 -23.30 4.96
CA GLU A 58 -3.54 -23.21 4.69
C GLU A 58 -3.24 -22.10 3.69
N LEU A 59 -2.27 -21.22 4.07
CA LEU A 59 -1.85 -20.14 3.19
C LEU A 59 -1.11 -20.69 1.97
N LYS A 60 -1.68 -20.51 0.79
CA LYS A 60 -1.01 -20.82 -0.46
C LYS A 60 -0.08 -19.69 -0.87
N ARG A 61 -0.59 -18.46 -0.93
CA ARG A 61 0.16 -17.26 -1.35
C ARG A 61 -0.53 -15.97 -0.95
N ILE A 62 0.29 -14.93 -0.74
CA ILE A 62 -0.15 -13.55 -0.61
C ILE A 62 0.27 -12.80 -1.87
N TYR A 63 -0.67 -12.26 -2.62
CA TYR A 63 -0.42 -11.27 -3.66
C TYR A 63 -0.54 -9.89 -3.03
N PHE A 64 0.56 -9.17 -2.99
CA PHE A 64 0.64 -7.86 -2.35
C PHE A 64 0.77 -6.78 -3.41
N TYR A 65 -0.23 -5.91 -3.53
CA TYR A 65 -0.30 -4.85 -4.54
C TYR A 65 0.08 -3.53 -3.92
N ALA A 66 1.16 -2.93 -4.42
CA ALA A 66 1.68 -1.66 -3.95
C ALA A 66 1.98 -0.71 -5.10
N SER A 67 2.09 0.58 -4.78
CA SER A 67 2.53 1.59 -5.73
C SER A 67 4.03 1.49 -5.99
N GLU A 68 4.41 1.75 -7.24
CA GLU A 68 5.79 2.04 -7.58
C GLU A 68 6.24 3.31 -6.84
N PRO A 69 7.45 3.35 -6.25
CA PRO A 69 7.97 4.56 -5.66
C PRO A 69 8.16 5.64 -6.74
N PHE A 70 7.94 6.90 -6.37
CA PHE A 70 8.29 8.01 -7.24
C PHE A 70 9.80 8.09 -7.42
N THR A 71 10.30 8.03 -8.65
CA THR A 71 11.72 8.16 -8.95
C THR A 71 11.96 9.44 -9.74
N GLU A 72 13.05 10.16 -9.41
CA GLU A 72 13.43 11.39 -10.13
C GLU A 72 13.74 11.15 -11.60
N VAL A 73 14.20 9.94 -11.92
CA VAL A 73 14.57 9.53 -13.26
C VAL A 73 13.45 8.67 -13.82
N GLU A 74 12.35 9.28 -14.23
CA GLU A 74 11.37 8.54 -15.02
C GLU A 74 11.67 8.68 -16.50
N PRO A 75 12.14 7.63 -17.17
CA PRO A 75 12.29 7.63 -18.63
C PRO A 75 10.94 7.81 -19.35
N ARG A 76 9.84 7.82 -18.60
CA ARG A 76 8.46 7.97 -19.08
C ARG A 76 7.95 9.40 -19.07
N ILE A 77 8.65 10.33 -18.41
CA ILE A 77 8.32 11.75 -18.45
C ILE A 77 8.87 12.31 -19.77
N LYS A 78 8.09 12.21 -20.84
CA LYS A 78 8.45 12.77 -22.15
C LYS A 78 7.87 14.17 -22.31
N GLY A 79 8.66 15.10 -22.86
CA GLY A 79 8.21 16.40 -23.32
C GLY A 79 7.98 17.43 -22.21
N ASN A 80 6.87 18.17 -22.29
CA ASN A 80 6.58 19.31 -21.40
C ASN A 80 6.51 18.99 -19.90
N LYS A 81 6.20 17.72 -19.54
CA LYS A 81 6.12 17.29 -18.12
C LYS A 81 7.44 17.37 -17.39
N ASN A 82 8.59 17.19 -18.05
CA ASN A 82 9.90 17.40 -17.44
C ASN A 82 10.12 18.87 -17.04
N LYS A 83 9.73 19.79 -17.93
CA LYS A 83 9.82 21.22 -17.64
C LYS A 83 8.90 21.64 -16.50
N GLU A 84 7.73 21.02 -16.41
CA GLU A 84 6.78 21.25 -15.32
C GLU A 84 7.32 20.70 -14.00
N LEU A 85 7.95 19.54 -14.00
CA LEU A 85 8.60 18.97 -12.82
C LEU A 85 9.78 19.83 -12.34
N GLU A 86 10.63 20.31 -13.23
CA GLU A 86 11.71 21.25 -12.87
C GLU A 86 11.17 22.55 -12.27
N LYS A 87 10.15 23.15 -12.90
CA LYS A 87 9.48 24.31 -12.33
C LYS A 87 8.86 24.04 -10.96
N TYR A 88 8.32 22.84 -10.76
CA TYR A 88 7.77 22.45 -9.47
C TYR A 88 8.88 22.31 -8.42
N LYS A 89 10.01 21.66 -8.77
CA LYS A 89 11.20 21.55 -7.90
C LYS A 89 11.68 22.91 -7.44
N ASP A 90 11.81 23.84 -8.38
CA ASP A 90 12.31 25.21 -8.10
C ASP A 90 11.35 25.98 -7.18
N LYS A 91 10.04 25.85 -7.41
CA LYS A 91 9.04 26.57 -6.63
C LYS A 91 8.72 25.92 -5.27
N ASN A 92 8.87 24.60 -5.16
CA ASN A 92 8.49 23.81 -3.99
C ASN A 92 9.59 22.83 -3.55
N PRO A 93 10.84 23.28 -3.31
CA PRO A 93 11.96 22.38 -3.06
C PRO A 93 11.76 21.49 -1.83
N LYS A 94 11.18 22.01 -0.75
CA LYS A 94 10.92 21.26 0.48
C LYS A 94 9.87 20.17 0.28
N ASP A 95 8.81 20.42 -0.49
CA ASP A 95 7.79 19.41 -0.77
C ASP A 95 8.36 18.32 -1.70
N TYR A 96 9.15 18.72 -2.68
CA TYR A 96 9.85 17.80 -3.57
C TYR A 96 10.79 16.86 -2.80
N GLU A 97 11.66 17.40 -1.95
CA GLU A 97 12.56 16.63 -1.08
C GLU A 97 11.79 15.65 -0.18
N LYS A 98 10.68 16.09 0.42
CA LYS A 98 9.80 15.24 1.22
C LYS A 98 9.21 14.07 0.43
N ARG A 99 8.87 14.29 -0.85
CA ARG A 99 8.37 13.24 -1.75
C ARG A 99 9.46 12.23 -2.12
N VAL A 100 10.68 12.71 -2.40
CA VAL A 100 11.84 11.86 -2.68
C VAL A 100 12.16 10.98 -1.47
N ASN A 101 12.20 11.57 -0.27
CA ASN A 101 12.44 10.82 0.97
C ASN A 101 11.35 9.76 1.22
N LYS A 102 10.08 10.11 1.02
CA LYS A 102 8.96 9.15 1.11
C LYS A 102 9.10 8.02 0.09
N SER A 103 9.59 8.33 -1.09
CA SER A 103 9.82 7.35 -2.16
C SER A 103 10.87 6.32 -1.77
N GLY A 104 11.96 6.74 -1.13
CA GLY A 104 12.98 5.85 -0.59
C GLY A 104 12.42 4.87 0.45
N ILE A 105 11.54 5.36 1.33
CA ILE A 105 10.84 4.53 2.33
C ILE A 105 9.95 3.49 1.65
N ILE A 106 9.18 3.89 0.62
CA ILE A 106 8.32 2.98 -0.13
C ILE A 106 9.17 1.92 -0.85
N GLN A 107 10.29 2.30 -1.43
CA GLN A 107 11.21 1.39 -2.11
C GLN A 107 11.77 0.34 -1.15
N ALA A 108 12.24 0.76 0.03
CA ALA A 108 12.74 -0.15 1.06
C ALA A 108 11.65 -1.12 1.51
N PHE A 109 10.46 -0.61 1.83
CA PHE A 109 9.32 -1.43 2.22
C PHE A 109 8.93 -2.45 1.14
N ASN A 110 8.84 -2.03 -0.12
CA ASN A 110 8.53 -2.92 -1.24
C ASN A 110 9.60 -4.02 -1.41
N HIS A 111 10.87 -3.66 -1.22
CA HIS A 111 11.96 -4.62 -1.25
C HIS A 111 11.84 -5.66 -0.14
N GLU A 112 11.60 -5.23 1.09
CA GLU A 112 11.44 -6.13 2.25
C GLU A 112 10.21 -7.03 2.13
N ILE A 113 9.07 -6.50 1.66
CA ILE A 113 7.86 -7.31 1.38
C ILE A 113 8.13 -8.38 0.33
N ALA A 114 8.86 -8.05 -0.73
CA ALA A 114 9.18 -8.99 -1.79
C ALA A 114 10.08 -10.17 -1.34
N GLN A 115 10.82 -10.00 -0.24
CA GLN A 115 11.67 -11.05 0.34
C GLN A 115 10.91 -12.02 1.25
N GLN A 116 9.66 -11.70 1.59
CA GLN A 116 8.88 -12.51 2.52
C GLN A 116 8.39 -13.82 1.89
N ASN A 117 8.41 -14.89 2.67
CA ASN A 117 7.94 -16.20 2.22
C ASN A 117 6.46 -16.18 1.84
N GLN A 118 6.12 -16.86 0.73
CA GLN A 118 4.78 -16.95 0.18
C GLN A 118 4.19 -15.60 -0.29
N VAL A 119 4.98 -14.53 -0.34
CA VAL A 119 4.56 -13.22 -0.82
C VAL A 119 4.98 -13.03 -2.27
N LYS A 120 4.06 -12.52 -3.09
CA LYS A 120 4.31 -12.07 -4.45
C LYS A 120 3.94 -10.59 -4.55
N LEU A 121 4.97 -9.74 -4.54
CA LEU A 121 4.78 -8.32 -4.76
C LEU A 121 4.33 -8.04 -6.20
N ARG A 122 3.31 -7.20 -6.33
CA ARG A 122 2.80 -6.65 -7.59
C ARG A 122 2.86 -5.14 -7.50
N VAL A 123 3.60 -4.52 -8.38
CA VAL A 123 3.82 -3.07 -8.36
C VAL A 123 3.06 -2.41 -9.50
N GLY A 124 2.14 -1.52 -9.15
CA GLY A 124 1.44 -0.68 -10.12
C GLY A 124 2.26 0.56 -10.47
N ARG A 125 2.02 1.11 -11.66
CA ARG A 125 2.70 2.31 -12.13
C ARG A 125 2.18 3.55 -11.43
N VAL A 126 3.08 4.49 -11.14
CA VAL A 126 2.74 5.85 -10.70
C VAL A 126 2.85 6.79 -11.89
N MET A 127 1.82 7.58 -12.14
CA MET A 127 1.82 8.64 -13.15
C MET A 127 1.88 9.99 -12.47
N LEU A 128 2.70 10.88 -13.04
CA LEU A 128 2.74 12.27 -12.66
C LEU A 128 1.60 13.02 -13.38
N GLU A 129 0.75 13.67 -12.62
CA GLU A 129 -0.25 14.59 -13.13
C GLU A 129 -0.01 15.95 -12.45
N PHE A 130 -0.12 17.03 -13.23
CA PHE A 130 -0.07 18.39 -12.71
C PHE A 130 -1.49 18.95 -12.75
N GLU A 131 -2.00 19.30 -11.59
CA GLU A 131 -3.24 20.06 -11.46
C GLU A 131 -2.85 21.53 -11.30
N PHE A 132 -3.50 22.41 -12.03
CA PHE A 132 -3.30 23.85 -11.94
C PHE A 132 -4.46 24.44 -11.16
N GLU A 133 -4.18 25.00 -9.98
CA GLU A 133 -5.15 25.82 -9.28
C GLU A 133 -5.07 27.27 -9.78
N ASP A 134 -6.18 27.75 -10.29
CA ASP A 134 -6.33 29.18 -10.59
C ASP A 134 -6.46 29.94 -9.25
N LYS A 135 -5.36 30.41 -8.69
CA LYS A 135 -5.41 31.38 -7.60
C LYS A 135 -5.55 32.77 -8.18
N GLU A 136 -6.68 33.40 -7.91
CA GLU A 136 -6.82 34.84 -8.08
C GLU A 136 -5.90 35.56 -7.10
N VAL A 137 -4.77 36.04 -7.56
CA VAL A 137 -3.91 36.94 -6.79
C VAL A 137 -4.44 38.36 -7.04
N TYR A 138 -5.21 38.89 -6.08
CA TYR A 138 -5.65 40.27 -6.05
C TYR A 138 -4.42 41.19 -5.83
N ASN A 139 -3.87 41.72 -6.89
CA ASN A 139 -2.99 42.88 -6.91
C ASN A 139 -3.30 43.75 -8.14
N GLY A 140 -4.56 44.08 -8.38
CA GLY A 140 -4.93 45.10 -9.34
C GLY A 140 -4.58 44.88 -10.82
N LEU A 141 -3.93 43.78 -11.17
CA LEU A 141 -3.63 43.30 -12.50
C LEU A 141 -4.02 41.81 -12.55
N GLU A 142 -5.02 41.47 -13.33
CA GLU A 142 -5.49 40.10 -13.57
C GLU A 142 -4.40 39.29 -14.29
N ALA A 143 -3.55 38.64 -13.54
CA ALA A 143 -2.70 37.59 -14.06
C ALA A 143 -2.98 36.32 -13.26
N LYS A 144 -3.84 35.45 -13.79
CA LYS A 144 -3.99 34.08 -13.32
C LYS A 144 -2.66 33.35 -13.55
N ILE A 145 -1.85 33.24 -12.51
CA ILE A 145 -0.62 32.42 -12.57
C ILE A 145 -1.00 31.05 -12.08
N PRO A 146 -1.12 30.05 -12.96
CA PRO A 146 -1.42 28.69 -12.54
C PRO A 146 -0.29 28.16 -11.67
N ILE A 147 -0.61 27.74 -10.43
CA ILE A 147 0.34 27.10 -9.54
C ILE A 147 0.23 25.60 -9.80
N PRO A 148 1.30 24.95 -10.32
CA PRO A 148 1.26 23.52 -10.55
C PRO A 148 1.31 22.77 -9.22
N HIS A 149 0.30 21.93 -8.97
CA HIS A 149 0.31 20.95 -7.90
C HIS A 149 0.64 19.58 -8.48
N LEU A 150 1.70 18.97 -7.94
CA LEU A 150 2.10 17.63 -8.34
C LEU A 150 1.18 16.60 -7.69
N LYS A 151 0.45 15.88 -8.51
CA LYS A 151 -0.39 14.74 -8.10
C LYS A 151 0.24 13.45 -8.61
N LEU A 152 0.46 12.52 -7.70
CA LEU A 152 0.87 11.15 -8.03
C LEU A 152 -0.39 10.30 -8.14
N ARG A 153 -0.68 9.79 -9.33
CA ARG A 153 -1.82 8.90 -9.54
C ARG A 153 -1.33 7.47 -9.78
N GLN A 154 -1.75 6.58 -8.91
CA GLN A 154 -1.53 5.15 -9.08
C GLN A 154 -2.38 4.61 -10.24
N LYS A 155 -1.77 3.79 -11.07
CA LYS A 155 -2.43 3.14 -12.21
C LYS A 155 -2.12 1.65 -12.21
N GLN A 156 -3.05 0.86 -12.75
CA GLN A 156 -2.91 -0.57 -13.03
C GLN A 156 -3.05 -1.53 -11.83
N ILE A 157 -3.13 -1.07 -10.57
CA ILE A 157 -3.29 -1.98 -9.42
C ILE A 157 -4.58 -2.80 -9.58
N ASP A 158 -5.71 -2.13 -9.81
CA ASP A 158 -7.01 -2.79 -9.93
C ASP A 158 -7.01 -3.81 -11.07
N ALA A 159 -6.42 -3.45 -12.22
CA ALA A 159 -6.31 -4.35 -13.36
C ALA A 159 -5.41 -5.57 -13.08
N LEU A 160 -4.29 -5.37 -12.37
CA LEU A 160 -3.38 -6.45 -11.97
C LEU A 160 -4.06 -7.39 -10.98
N LEU A 161 -4.77 -6.85 -9.99
CA LEU A 161 -5.47 -7.60 -8.98
C LEU A 161 -6.61 -8.42 -9.60
N ALA A 162 -7.46 -7.80 -10.42
CA ALA A 162 -8.52 -8.51 -11.15
C ALA A 162 -7.96 -9.59 -12.09
N HIS A 163 -6.85 -9.32 -12.78
CA HIS A 163 -6.18 -10.29 -13.63
C HIS A 163 -5.67 -11.50 -12.84
N ASP A 164 -5.01 -11.27 -11.68
CA ASP A 164 -4.46 -12.36 -10.89
C ASP A 164 -5.56 -13.22 -10.23
N ILE A 165 -6.69 -12.62 -9.78
CA ILE A 165 -7.88 -13.37 -9.33
C ILE A 165 -8.44 -14.21 -10.49
N THR A 166 -8.61 -13.59 -11.67
CA THR A 166 -9.10 -14.29 -12.87
C THR A 166 -8.22 -15.49 -13.21
N LYS A 167 -6.90 -15.31 -13.18
CA LYS A 167 -5.94 -16.38 -13.43
C LYS A 167 -6.09 -17.50 -12.41
N LEU A 168 -6.28 -17.18 -11.13
CA LEU A 168 -6.41 -18.15 -10.06
C LEU A 168 -7.58 -19.10 -10.32
N TYR A 169 -8.79 -18.58 -10.54
CA TYR A 169 -9.96 -19.42 -10.75
C TYR A 169 -9.96 -20.12 -12.12
N CYS A 170 -9.40 -19.53 -13.17
CA CYS A 170 -9.24 -20.17 -14.47
C CYS A 170 -8.28 -21.36 -14.43
N THR A 171 -7.27 -21.32 -13.57
CA THR A 171 -6.28 -22.42 -13.43
C THR A 171 -6.64 -23.39 -12.30
N LYS A 172 -7.76 -23.20 -11.62
CA LYS A 172 -8.22 -24.00 -10.46
C LYS A 172 -7.13 -24.17 -9.38
N GLN A 173 -6.39 -23.12 -9.12
CA GLN A 173 -5.31 -23.10 -8.14
C GLN A 173 -5.81 -22.50 -6.81
N GLY A 174 -6.25 -23.34 -5.90
CA GLY A 174 -6.77 -22.95 -4.59
C GLY A 174 -8.29 -23.10 -4.51
N GLU A 175 -8.84 -22.85 -3.34
CA GLU A 175 -10.23 -23.06 -2.99
C GLU A 175 -10.86 -21.81 -2.38
N CYS A 176 -10.06 -20.99 -1.71
CA CYS A 176 -10.52 -19.80 -1.01
C CYS A 176 -9.73 -18.54 -1.44
N ILE A 177 -10.45 -17.45 -1.61
CA ILE A 177 -9.92 -16.09 -1.88
C ILE A 177 -10.25 -15.21 -0.69
N LEU A 178 -9.23 -14.56 -0.12
CA LEU A 178 -9.38 -13.54 0.91
C LEU A 178 -8.83 -12.20 0.39
N LEU A 179 -9.70 -11.21 0.23
CA LEU A 179 -9.36 -9.90 -0.34
C LEU A 179 -9.33 -8.81 0.74
N PHE A 180 -8.21 -8.11 0.86
CA PHE A 180 -8.05 -6.88 1.64
C PHE A 180 -8.25 -5.66 0.73
N SER A 181 -9.48 -5.42 0.31
CA SER A 181 -9.93 -4.20 -0.37
C SER A 181 -11.44 -4.05 -0.19
N LYS A 182 -11.89 -2.81 -0.13
CA LYS A 182 -13.32 -2.43 -0.09
C LYS A 182 -13.76 -1.72 -1.37
N ASP A 183 -12.97 -1.83 -2.44
CA ASP A 183 -13.31 -1.26 -3.73
C ASP A 183 -14.32 -2.14 -4.47
N THR A 184 -15.47 -1.54 -4.81
CA THR A 184 -16.56 -2.22 -5.53
C THR A 184 -16.21 -2.56 -6.98
N ASN A 185 -15.13 -2.02 -7.52
CA ASN A 185 -14.62 -2.39 -8.85
C ASN A 185 -14.25 -3.89 -8.93
N PHE A 186 -14.02 -4.55 -7.79
CA PHE A 186 -13.71 -5.98 -7.75
C PHE A 186 -14.93 -6.89 -7.74
N VAL A 187 -16.16 -6.38 -7.55
CA VAL A 187 -17.39 -7.19 -7.52
C VAL A 187 -17.47 -8.16 -8.70
N PRO A 188 -17.31 -7.74 -9.98
CA PRO A 188 -17.48 -8.66 -11.11
C PRO A 188 -16.49 -9.84 -11.12
N VAL A 189 -15.24 -9.62 -10.71
CA VAL A 189 -14.24 -10.69 -10.69
C VAL A 189 -14.40 -11.62 -9.50
N LEU A 190 -14.94 -11.14 -8.37
CA LEU A 190 -15.24 -11.94 -7.20
C LEU A 190 -16.46 -12.81 -7.44
N GLU A 191 -17.52 -12.30 -8.06
CA GLU A 191 -18.69 -13.07 -8.49
C GLU A 191 -18.29 -14.19 -9.45
N ALA A 192 -17.45 -13.89 -10.45
CA ALA A 192 -16.95 -14.89 -11.38
C ALA A 192 -16.12 -15.99 -10.69
N ALA A 193 -15.36 -15.66 -9.63
CA ALA A 193 -14.62 -16.63 -8.84
C ALA A 193 -15.57 -17.52 -8.03
N TRP A 194 -16.60 -16.93 -7.40
CA TRP A 194 -17.63 -17.64 -6.66
C TRP A 194 -18.40 -18.62 -7.57
N GLU A 195 -18.79 -18.19 -8.78
CA GLU A 195 -19.43 -19.05 -9.78
C GLU A 195 -18.56 -20.25 -10.22
N LYS A 196 -17.23 -20.14 -10.06
CA LYS A 196 -16.27 -21.22 -10.32
C LYS A 196 -16.04 -22.13 -9.11
N GLY A 197 -16.78 -21.90 -8.01
CA GLY A 197 -16.74 -22.73 -6.81
C GLY A 197 -15.69 -22.32 -5.79
N PHE A 198 -15.12 -21.10 -5.88
CA PHE A 198 -14.25 -20.57 -4.84
C PHE A 198 -15.06 -20.02 -3.68
N GLU A 199 -14.59 -20.23 -2.46
CA GLU A 199 -15.02 -19.42 -1.33
C GLU A 199 -14.38 -18.03 -1.42
N VAL A 200 -15.18 -16.97 -1.28
CA VAL A 200 -14.69 -15.59 -1.46
C VAL A 200 -15.02 -14.74 -0.25
N PHE A 201 -13.99 -14.20 0.39
CA PHE A 201 -14.12 -13.37 1.59
C PHE A 201 -13.49 -12.00 1.39
N ILE A 202 -14.17 -10.97 1.95
CA ILE A 202 -13.57 -9.64 2.17
C ILE A 202 -13.07 -9.55 3.60
N ALA A 203 -11.78 -9.23 3.77
CA ALA A 203 -11.21 -8.98 5.08
C ALA A 203 -11.66 -7.62 5.63
N ASN A 204 -12.19 -7.60 6.84
CA ASN A 204 -12.62 -6.38 7.53
C ASN A 204 -12.08 -6.33 8.96
N ILE A 205 -11.41 -5.22 9.32
CA ILE A 205 -11.06 -4.92 10.71
C ILE A 205 -12.24 -4.17 11.32
N GLN A 206 -12.82 -4.71 12.40
CA GLN A 206 -14.07 -4.19 13.00
C GLN A 206 -14.00 -2.72 13.39
N GLU A 207 -12.83 -2.27 13.89
CA GLU A 207 -12.60 -0.88 14.29
C GLU A 207 -12.24 0.05 13.12
N GLY A 208 -12.22 -0.49 11.89
CA GLY A 208 -11.97 0.31 10.68
C GLY A 208 -13.10 1.31 10.43
N PRO A 209 -12.78 2.52 9.92
CA PRO A 209 -13.77 3.57 9.70
C PRO A 209 -14.69 3.26 8.50
N ASN A 210 -14.21 2.46 7.58
CA ASN A 210 -14.91 2.16 6.34
C ASN A 210 -15.67 0.83 6.48
N LEU A 211 -16.99 0.91 6.32
CA LEU A 211 -17.83 -0.29 6.22
C LEU A 211 -17.58 -0.98 4.88
N VAL A 212 -17.72 -2.31 4.87
CA VAL A 212 -17.74 -3.05 3.61
C VAL A 212 -18.99 -2.63 2.81
N PRO A 213 -18.85 -2.16 1.57
CA PRO A 213 -19.95 -1.71 0.75
C PRO A 213 -21.02 -2.78 0.55
N PRO A 214 -22.33 -2.39 0.45
CA PRO A 214 -23.42 -3.35 0.27
C PRO A 214 -23.25 -4.27 -0.95
N ASP A 215 -22.67 -3.75 -2.04
CA ASP A 215 -22.49 -4.53 -3.26
C ASP A 215 -21.46 -5.65 -3.07
N LEU A 216 -20.38 -5.39 -2.33
CA LEU A 216 -19.43 -6.44 -1.95
C LEU A 216 -20.06 -7.47 -0.99
N ARG A 217 -20.91 -7.03 -0.04
CA ARG A 217 -21.61 -7.94 0.88
C ARG A 217 -22.63 -8.85 0.21
N LYS A 218 -23.12 -8.46 -0.97
CA LYS A 218 -24.03 -9.32 -1.77
C LYS A 218 -23.30 -10.39 -2.54
N SER A 219 -22.06 -10.09 -2.92
CA SER A 219 -21.27 -10.94 -3.83
C SER A 219 -20.29 -11.85 -3.12
N CYS A 220 -19.98 -11.59 -1.84
CA CYS A 220 -19.03 -12.38 -1.04
C CYS A 220 -19.26 -12.22 0.45
N ASP A 221 -18.77 -13.18 1.22
CA ASP A 221 -18.82 -13.14 2.68
C ASP A 221 -17.80 -12.14 3.25
N VAL A 222 -18.06 -11.66 4.46
CA VAL A 222 -17.16 -10.75 5.16
C VAL A 222 -16.49 -11.49 6.32
N ARG A 223 -15.17 -11.56 6.28
CA ARG A 223 -14.37 -12.12 7.38
C ARG A 223 -13.88 -11.00 8.26
N GLU A 224 -14.42 -10.92 9.46
CA GLU A 224 -14.11 -9.85 10.39
C GLU A 224 -13.08 -10.29 11.44
N ARG A 225 -12.23 -9.35 11.84
CA ARG A 225 -11.34 -9.47 13.00
C ARG A 225 -11.33 -8.16 13.77
N SER A 226 -11.41 -8.26 15.09
CA SER A 226 -11.20 -7.13 15.98
C SER A 226 -9.70 -6.84 16.17
N VAL A 227 -9.36 -5.62 16.54
CA VAL A 227 -8.00 -5.25 16.95
C VAL A 227 -7.49 -6.17 18.06
N ALA A 228 -8.36 -6.57 19.00
CA ALA A 228 -7.98 -7.46 20.10
C ALA A 228 -7.55 -8.86 19.62
N GLU A 229 -8.28 -9.45 18.66
CA GLU A 229 -7.93 -10.74 18.06
C GLU A 229 -6.62 -10.66 17.26
N ILE A 230 -6.40 -9.56 16.53
CA ILE A 230 -5.15 -9.33 15.81
C ILE A 230 -3.97 -9.22 16.77
N LEU A 231 -4.11 -8.41 17.84
CA LEU A 231 -3.08 -8.23 18.86
C LEU A 231 -2.72 -9.53 19.61
N ALA A 232 -3.67 -10.44 19.76
CA ALA A 232 -3.42 -11.75 20.37
C ALA A 232 -2.44 -12.61 19.54
N LYS A 233 -2.37 -12.36 18.22
CA LYS A 233 -1.50 -13.08 17.28
C LYS A 233 -0.20 -12.32 16.96
N LEU A 234 -0.13 -11.02 17.22
CA LEU A 234 1.09 -10.24 17.04
C LEU A 234 2.15 -10.67 18.07
N PRO A 235 3.44 -10.79 17.68
CA PRO A 235 4.51 -11.06 18.61
C PRO A 235 4.54 -9.96 19.68
N LYS A 236 4.59 -10.36 20.96
CA LYS A 236 4.78 -9.41 22.05
C LYS A 236 6.13 -8.71 21.83
N VAL A 237 6.11 -7.40 21.67
CA VAL A 237 7.34 -6.60 21.66
C VAL A 237 7.95 -6.75 23.06
N THR A 238 8.93 -7.65 23.20
CA THR A 238 9.81 -7.64 24.35
C THR A 238 10.66 -6.38 24.19
N THR A 239 10.37 -5.36 24.97
CA THR A 239 11.23 -4.19 25.16
C THR A 239 12.54 -4.64 25.81
N THR A 240 13.41 -5.28 25.05
CA THR A 240 14.82 -5.30 25.36
C THR A 240 15.32 -3.91 25.04
N SER A 241 15.50 -3.13 26.11
CA SER A 241 16.11 -1.81 26.10
C SER A 241 17.59 -1.92 25.67
N ASN A 242 17.83 -2.18 24.41
CA ASN A 242 19.10 -1.93 23.75
C ASN A 242 18.86 -0.88 22.66
N THR A 243 18.62 0.34 23.14
CA THR A 243 18.78 1.53 22.29
C THR A 243 20.29 1.71 22.11
N PRO A 244 20.85 1.52 20.91
CA PRO A 244 22.17 2.05 20.67
C PRO A 244 22.00 3.57 20.75
N LYS A 245 22.76 4.19 21.66
CA LYS A 245 22.92 5.64 21.74
C LYS A 245 23.19 6.13 20.32
N LYS A 246 22.29 6.97 19.80
CA LYS A 246 22.58 7.76 18.59
C LYS A 246 23.83 8.60 18.89
N GLU A 247 24.97 8.13 18.44
CA GLU A 247 26.09 9.01 18.19
C GLU A 247 25.67 9.98 17.09
N ASN A 248 25.73 11.24 17.40
CA ASN A 248 25.55 12.34 16.45
C ASN A 248 26.69 12.26 15.41
N SER A 249 26.49 11.49 14.36
CA SER A 249 27.33 11.61 13.16
C SER A 249 26.60 12.50 12.18
N ASN A 250 26.97 13.78 12.15
CA ASN A 250 26.74 14.69 11.04
C ASN A 250 27.60 14.27 9.84
N GLU A 251 27.37 13.12 9.29
CA GLU A 251 27.93 12.76 7.99
C GLU A 251 26.82 12.83 6.93
N PRO A 252 27.04 13.55 5.83
CA PRO A 252 26.09 13.61 4.75
C PRO A 252 25.97 12.22 4.10
N PHE A 253 24.76 11.73 3.98
CA PHE A 253 24.41 10.46 3.34
C PHE A 253 25.04 10.39 1.95
N ASN A 254 26.04 9.55 1.80
CA ASN A 254 26.73 9.33 0.53
C ASN A 254 25.79 8.55 -0.41
N ASN A 255 25.30 9.21 -1.44
CA ASN A 255 24.46 8.64 -2.48
C ASN A 255 25.30 7.61 -3.28
N PRO A 256 25.00 6.29 -3.23
CA PRO A 256 25.80 5.27 -3.92
C PRO A 256 25.73 5.35 -5.45
N PHE A 257 24.94 6.25 -6.02
CA PHE A 257 24.78 6.44 -7.46
C PHE A 257 25.52 7.66 -8.05
N LYS A 258 26.37 8.34 -7.25
CA LYS A 258 27.06 9.56 -7.70
C LYS A 258 28.15 9.31 -8.74
N ASP A 259 28.59 8.08 -8.93
CA ASP A 259 29.74 7.73 -9.79
C ASP A 259 29.40 7.11 -11.14
N LEU A 260 28.10 7.01 -11.50
CA LEU A 260 27.68 6.41 -12.78
C LEU A 260 27.74 7.38 -13.99
N HIS A 261 28.07 8.63 -13.79
CA HIS A 261 28.14 9.63 -14.88
C HIS A 261 29.55 10.15 -15.19
N LYS A 262 30.61 9.46 -14.71
CA LYS A 262 31.97 9.78 -15.12
C LYS A 262 32.59 8.63 -15.89
N LYS A 263 32.09 8.31 -17.08
CA LYS A 263 32.86 7.70 -18.18
C LYS A 263 32.13 7.90 -19.50
N ASN A 264 32.78 8.69 -20.33
CA ASN A 264 32.62 9.00 -21.76
C ASN A 264 31.61 10.06 -22.11
#